data_9ae6926463f1641a58db54d04a65e5b8
#
_entry.id   9ae6926463f1641a58db54d04a65e5b8
#
_cell.length_a   1.000
_cell.length_b   1.000
_cell.length_c   1.000
_cell.angle_alpha   90.00
_cell.angle_beta   90.00
_cell.angle_gamma   90.00
#
_symmetry.space_group_name_H-M   'P 1'
#
loop_
_entity.id
_entity.type
_entity.pdbx_description
1 polymer ?
#
loop_
_entity_poly.entity_id
_entity_poly.type
_entity_poly.pdbx_seq_one_letter_code
_entity_poly.pdbx_strand_id
1 'polypeptide(L)' 'MRIAEFINRCDSVGGLDKMFAHGYTEGDIEVNAGDTNELMLYLVIRAAYEAWDKFDTLRDIYYSSVERGIY' A
#
# COMPACT_ATOMS: atom_id res chain seq x y z
N MET A 1 11.54 -7.67 5.88
CA MET A 1 12.21 -6.39 5.51
C MET A 1 12.05 -5.40 6.65
N ARG A 2 13.11 -4.71 7.02
CA ARG A 2 13.03 -3.64 8.02
C ARG A 2 12.26 -2.46 7.46
N ILE A 3 11.58 -1.70 8.35
CA ILE A 3 10.76 -0.57 7.91
C ILE A 3 11.57 0.51 7.19
N ALA A 4 12.80 0.77 7.63
CA ALA A 4 13.68 1.73 6.97
C ALA A 4 14.01 1.30 5.55
N GLU A 5 14.24 0.02 5.32
CA GLU A 5 14.49 -0.54 4.00
C GLU A 5 13.24 -0.42 3.11
N PHE A 6 12.07 -0.68 3.68
CA PHE A 6 10.82 -0.54 2.94
C PHE A 6 10.61 0.90 2.47
N ILE A 7 10.85 1.87 3.34
CA ILE A 7 10.71 3.29 3.01
C ILE A 7 11.71 3.70 1.92
N ASN A 8 12.95 3.24 2.02
CA ASN A 8 13.96 3.52 0.99
C ASN A 8 13.54 2.95 -0.37
N ARG A 9 12.96 1.77 -0.40
CA ARG A 9 12.46 1.18 -1.64
C ARG A 9 11.27 1.95 -2.19
N CYS A 10 10.39 2.47 -1.32
CA CYS A 10 9.30 3.33 -1.76
C CYS A 10 9.82 4.54 -2.52
N ASP A 11 10.84 5.20 -1.99
CA ASP A 11 11.46 6.34 -2.67
C ASP A 11 12.08 5.95 -4.01
N SER A 12 12.71 4.78 -4.07
CA SER A 12 13.35 4.29 -5.29
C SER A 12 12.35 3.99 -6.41
N VAL A 13 11.16 3.49 -6.07
CA VAL A 13 10.17 3.08 -7.07
C VAL A 13 9.13 4.15 -7.34
N GLY A 14 9.14 5.26 -6.61
CA GLY A 14 8.26 6.39 -6.86
C GLY A 14 7.04 6.51 -5.97
N GLY A 15 7.01 5.80 -4.85
CA GLY A 15 5.96 5.95 -3.84
C GLY A 15 5.35 4.64 -3.35
N LEU A 16 4.50 4.75 -2.33
CA LEU A 16 3.83 3.60 -1.71
C LEU A 16 2.93 2.85 -2.70
N ASP A 17 2.22 3.55 -3.54
CA ASP A 17 1.33 2.95 -4.54
C ASP A 17 2.10 2.05 -5.50
N LYS A 18 3.31 2.44 -5.86
CA LYS A 18 4.19 1.64 -6.70
C LYS A 18 4.67 0.39 -5.98
N MET A 19 5.00 0.51 -4.68
CA MET A 19 5.36 -0.65 -3.87
C MET A 19 4.23 -1.65 -3.78
N PHE A 20 3.02 -1.18 -3.55
CA PHE A 20 1.84 -2.05 -3.48
C PHE A 20 1.56 -2.73 -4.82
N ALA A 21 1.72 -2.00 -5.92
CA ALA A 21 1.56 -2.54 -7.27
C ALA A 21 2.57 -3.65 -7.58
N HIS A 22 3.76 -3.59 -6.97
CA HIS A 22 4.78 -4.64 -7.09
C HIS A 22 4.52 -5.85 -6.19
N GLY A 23 3.46 -5.83 -5.39
CA GLY A 23 3.09 -6.95 -4.53
C GLY A 23 3.56 -6.85 -3.08
N TYR A 24 4.20 -5.75 -2.70
CA TYR A 24 4.62 -5.54 -1.31
C TYR A 24 3.43 -5.06 -0.48
N THR A 25 3.36 -5.53 0.76
CA THR A 25 2.32 -5.14 1.71
C THR A 25 2.95 -4.84 3.07
N GLU A 26 2.13 -4.37 4.00
CA GLU A 26 2.57 -4.16 5.38
C GLU A 26 3.05 -5.45 6.05
N GLY A 27 2.58 -6.61 5.56
CA GLY A 27 3.03 -7.91 6.07
C GLY A 27 4.49 -8.23 5.76
N ASP A 28 5.11 -7.52 4.83
CA ASP A 28 6.53 -7.69 4.49
C ASP A 28 7.45 -6.88 5.40
N ILE A 29 6.89 -6.08 6.31
CA ILE A 29 7.66 -5.18 7.17
C ILE A 29 7.88 -5.83 8.53
N GLU A 30 9.13 -5.88 8.97
CA GLU A 30 9.49 -6.27 10.32
C GLU A 30 9.47 -5.03 11.22
N VAL A 31 8.64 -5.03 12.24
CA VAL A 31 8.46 -3.90 13.14
C VAL A 31 8.99 -4.25 14.52
N ASN A 32 9.76 -3.33 15.10
CA ASN A 32 10.14 -3.42 16.51
C ASN A 32 8.99 -2.82 17.33
N ALA A 33 8.22 -3.67 18.00
CA ALA A 33 7.07 -3.26 18.80
C ALA A 33 7.44 -2.34 19.97
N GLY A 34 8.70 -2.35 20.39
CA GLY A 34 9.20 -1.45 21.44
C GLY A 34 9.52 -0.05 20.92
N ASP A 35 9.54 0.15 19.61
CA ASP A 35 9.83 1.46 19.01
C ASP A 35 8.52 2.08 18.53
N THR A 36 8.07 3.11 19.22
CA THR A 36 6.82 3.80 18.93
C THR A 36 6.82 4.41 17.51
N ASN A 37 7.95 4.95 17.07
CA ASN A 37 8.05 5.56 15.76
C ASN A 37 7.91 4.54 14.64
N GLU A 38 8.55 3.37 14.78
CA GLU A 38 8.39 2.28 13.82
C GLU A 38 6.95 1.78 13.79
N LEU A 39 6.34 1.63 14.94
CA LEU A 39 4.95 1.18 15.02
C LEU A 39 4.00 2.18 14.36
N MET A 40 4.19 3.46 14.57
CA MET A 40 3.37 4.49 13.93
C MET A 40 3.52 4.46 12.42
N LEU A 41 4.74 4.37 11.92
CA LEU A 41 5.00 4.26 10.47
C LEU A 41 4.36 3.01 9.88
N TYR A 42 4.44 1.90 10.58
CA TYR A 42 3.80 0.65 10.15
C TYR A 42 2.28 0.82 10.03
N LEU A 43 1.65 1.46 11.02
CA LEU A 43 0.21 1.67 11.00
C LEU A 43 -0.21 2.59 9.85
N VAL A 44 0.59 3.61 9.56
CA VAL A 44 0.35 4.50 8.42
C VAL A 44 0.42 3.72 7.10
N ILE A 45 1.43 2.88 6.94
CA ILE A 45 1.60 2.08 5.73
C ILE A 45 0.45 1.08 5.58
N ARG A 46 0.02 0.47 6.68
CA ARG A 46 -1.11 -0.44 6.69
C ARG A 46 -2.40 0.26 6.27
N ALA A 47 -2.65 1.44 6.81
CA ALA A 47 -3.82 2.24 6.43
C ALA A 47 -3.77 2.65 4.96
N ALA A 48 -2.59 3.02 4.47
CA ALA A 48 -2.38 3.37 3.07
C ALA A 48 -2.64 2.17 2.15
N TYR A 49 -2.19 0.98 2.56
CA TYR A 49 -2.44 -0.24 1.78
C TYR A 49 -3.93 -0.55 1.71
N GLU A 50 -4.64 -0.46 2.83
CA GLU A 50 -6.09 -0.71 2.85
C GLU A 50 -6.84 0.26 1.93
N ALA A 51 -6.47 1.53 1.95
CA ALA A 51 -7.05 2.54 1.08
C ALA A 51 -6.75 2.28 -0.39
N TRP A 52 -5.51 1.91 -0.69
CA TRP A 52 -5.08 1.59 -2.06
C TRP A 52 -5.85 0.38 -2.61
N ASP A 53 -5.99 -0.67 -1.80
CA ASP A 53 -6.69 -1.88 -2.19
C ASP A 53 -8.17 -1.61 -2.50
N LYS A 54 -8.83 -0.84 -1.64
CA LYS A 54 -10.22 -0.45 -1.86
C LYS A 54 -10.40 0.40 -3.12
N PHE A 55 -9.49 1.36 -3.32
CA PHE A 55 -9.54 2.23 -4.47
C PHE A 55 -9.34 1.45 -5.77
N ASP A 56 -8.42 0.50 -5.78
CA ASP A 56 -8.16 -0.35 -6.93
C ASP A 56 -9.40 -1.18 -7.29
N THR A 57 -10.05 -1.76 -6.29
CA THR A 57 -11.29 -2.52 -6.48
C THR A 57 -12.40 -1.64 -7.04
N LEU A 58 -12.59 -0.45 -6.50
CA LEU A 58 -13.61 0.48 -6.99
C LEU A 58 -13.35 0.91 -8.42
N ARG A 59 -12.10 1.14 -8.78
CA ARG A 59 -11.71 1.48 -10.14
C ARG A 59 -12.02 0.36 -11.12
N ASP A 60 -11.74 -0.89 -10.75
CA ASP A 60 -12.07 -2.05 -11.56
C ASP A 60 -13.58 -2.18 -11.78
N ILE A 61 -14.36 -1.96 -10.74
CA ILE A 61 -15.83 -1.98 -10.83
C ILE A 61 -16.31 -0.88 -11.78
N TYR A 62 -15.75 0.31 -11.66
CA TYR A 62 -16.10 1.44 -12.51
C TYR A 62 -15.84 1.12 -13.98
N TYR A 63 -14.65 0.64 -14.32
CA TYR A 63 -14.30 0.33 -15.70
C TYR A 63 -15.15 -0.81 -16.26
N SER A 64 -15.44 -1.83 -15.45
CA SER A 64 -16.33 -2.90 -15.87
C SER A 64 -17.73 -2.39 -16.21
N SER A 65 -18.24 -1.46 -15.41
CA SER A 65 -19.56 -0.86 -15.66
C SER A 65 -19.57 -0.04 -16.94
N VAL A 66 -18.52 0.71 -17.22
CA VAL A 66 -18.37 1.49 -18.43
C VAL A 66 -18.32 0.58 -19.67
N GLU A 67 -17.56 -0.51 -19.60
CA GLU A 67 -17.44 -1.47 -20.70
C GLU A 67 -18.78 -2.15 -21.01
N ARG A 68 -19.61 -2.37 -19.98
CA ARG A 68 -20.92 -3.00 -20.16
C ARG A 68 -21.98 -2.02 -20.67
N GLY A 69 -21.66 -0.74 -20.80
CA GLY A 69 -22.62 0.25 -21.23
C GLY A 69 -23.68 0.61 -20.19
N ILE A 70 -23.45 0.28 -18.94
CA ILE A 70 -24.39 0.58 -17.84
C ILE A 70 -24.32 2.05 -17.45
N TYR A 71 -23.21 2.68 -17.71
CA TYR A 71 -22.90 4.03 -17.27
C TYR A 71 -23.53 5.11 -18.17
#